data_5f8a253433302b75906771cc8750a72f
#
_entry.id   5f8a253433302b75906771cc8750a72f
#
_cell.length_a   1.000
_cell.length_b   1.000
_cell.length_c   1.000
_cell.angle_alpha   90.00
_cell.angle_beta   90.00
_cell.angle_gamma   90.00
#
_symmetry.space_group_name_H-M   'P 1'
#
loop_
_entity.id
_entity.type
_entity.pdbx_description
1 polymer ?
#
loop_
_entity_poly.entity_id
_entity_poly.type
_entity_poly.pdbx_seq_one_letter_code
_entity_poly.pdbx_strand_id
1 'polypeptide(L)'
;MQIGNWCRWLGAAAAFALAGSNAALAQVDTMASVKQKGKLVVGVKADYKPFGYTDPSGKIVGLEIDLANDVAKRLGVAIELVPVVAANRMEFLKQGRIDMMIATMAYRPDRAEVIGIPQPFYYAGAANVFAKKNSGLRNWTDLKGKPVCGIQGAYYNRRTGEEFGAQLVVFKGVTEAMAALEGGNCVGTVFDTTFFAGIMGDAKWADYAMMLPSIDPEPWGLGVRKEDTKFAQYITDVSKDWHKTGFILELEKKWGIPQSPYLIDQQKQFK
;
A
#
# COMPACT_ATOMS: atom_id res chain seq x y z
N MET A 1 43.05 -16.34 -84.45
CA MET A 1 44.15 -16.69 -83.48
C MET A 1 43.84 -16.08 -82.15
N GLN A 2 43.86 -16.88 -81.02
CA GLN A 2 43.67 -16.59 -79.61
C GLN A 2 42.18 -16.57 -79.11
N ILE A 3 41.65 -17.53 -78.59
CA ILE A 3 41.57 -18.22 -77.33
C ILE A 3 41.40 -17.25 -76.16
N GLY A 4 40.15 -17.17 -75.66
CA GLY A 4 39.76 -16.43 -74.45
C GLY A 4 39.14 -17.34 -73.41
N ASN A 5 39.76 -17.42 -72.25
CA ASN A 5 39.39 -18.23 -71.09
C ASN A 5 38.12 -17.82 -70.44
N TRP A 6 37.27 -18.80 -70.19
CA TRP A 6 36.06 -18.66 -69.31
C TRP A 6 36.42 -18.95 -67.85
N CYS A 7 36.40 -17.95 -67.01
CA CYS A 7 36.42 -18.13 -65.57
C CYS A 7 35.01 -18.39 -65.03
N ARG A 8 34.84 -19.60 -64.46
CA ARG A 8 33.64 -20.01 -63.70
C ARG A 8 33.72 -19.38 -62.31
N TRP A 9 32.77 -18.51 -61.96
CA TRP A 9 32.57 -18.07 -60.61
C TRP A 9 31.56 -18.99 -59.90
N LEU A 10 32.07 -19.74 -58.90
CA LEU A 10 31.26 -20.50 -57.95
C LEU A 10 30.77 -19.53 -56.86
N GLY A 11 29.48 -19.19 -56.86
CA GLY A 11 28.83 -18.44 -55.81
C GLY A 11 28.57 -19.31 -54.58
N ALA A 12 29.31 -19.07 -53.54
CA ALA A 12 29.01 -19.66 -52.23
C ALA A 12 27.85 -18.89 -51.59
N ALA A 13 26.64 -19.47 -51.55
CA ALA A 13 25.51 -18.95 -50.79
C ALA A 13 25.73 -19.23 -49.29
N ALA A 14 26.15 -18.22 -48.53
CA ALA A 14 26.18 -18.27 -47.08
C ALA A 14 24.76 -18.12 -46.54
N ALA A 15 24.16 -19.24 -46.07
CA ALA A 15 22.92 -19.23 -45.35
C ALA A 15 23.15 -18.67 -43.91
N PHE A 16 22.81 -17.41 -43.70
CA PHE A 16 22.70 -16.83 -42.35
C PHE A 16 21.50 -17.43 -41.63
N ALA A 17 21.72 -18.41 -40.76
CA ALA A 17 20.74 -18.87 -39.82
C ALA A 17 20.52 -17.76 -38.79
N LEU A 18 19.43 -17.01 -38.92
CA LEU A 18 18.90 -16.13 -37.91
C LEU A 18 18.43 -16.99 -36.73
N ALA A 19 19.31 -17.26 -35.78
CA ALA A 19 18.94 -17.77 -34.47
C ALA A 19 18.12 -16.67 -33.77
N GLY A 20 16.80 -16.74 -33.92
CA GLY A 20 15.86 -15.93 -33.15
C GLY A 20 16.03 -16.24 -31.67
N SER A 21 16.80 -15.43 -30.96
CA SER A 21 16.84 -15.42 -29.51
C SER A 21 15.45 -15.02 -29.03
N ASN A 22 14.58 -16.01 -28.75
CA ASN A 22 13.43 -15.79 -27.89
C ASN A 22 13.98 -15.40 -26.52
N ALA A 23 14.18 -14.10 -26.29
CA ALA A 23 14.31 -13.58 -24.95
C ALA A 23 12.97 -13.85 -24.25
N ALA A 24 12.84 -15.04 -23.65
CA ALA A 24 11.77 -15.30 -22.69
C ALA A 24 11.89 -14.18 -21.66
N LEU A 25 10.89 -13.30 -21.63
CA LEU A 25 10.77 -12.32 -20.55
C LEU A 25 10.85 -13.14 -19.26
N ALA A 26 11.96 -12.98 -18.53
CA ALA A 26 12.18 -13.73 -17.30
C ALA A 26 10.99 -13.43 -16.40
N GLN A 27 10.16 -14.45 -16.18
CA GLN A 27 8.99 -14.33 -15.32
C GLN A 27 9.48 -13.89 -13.95
N VAL A 28 8.91 -12.77 -13.44
CA VAL A 28 9.23 -12.28 -12.11
C VAL A 28 8.88 -13.36 -11.09
N ASP A 29 9.87 -13.87 -10.37
CA ASP A 29 9.70 -14.85 -9.31
C ASP A 29 10.27 -14.29 -8.00
N THR A 30 9.44 -13.56 -7.29
CA THR A 30 9.81 -12.93 -6.00
C THR A 30 10.21 -13.98 -4.98
N MET A 31 9.53 -15.14 -4.93
CA MET A 31 9.86 -16.19 -3.95
C MET A 31 11.26 -16.74 -4.14
N ALA A 32 11.65 -17.04 -5.38
CA ALA A 32 13.00 -17.52 -5.69
C ALA A 32 14.05 -16.44 -5.36
N SER A 33 13.81 -15.18 -5.77
CA SER A 33 14.69 -14.05 -5.50
C SER A 33 14.88 -13.80 -3.99
N VAL A 34 13.79 -13.79 -3.22
CA VAL A 34 13.80 -13.57 -1.76
C VAL A 34 14.56 -14.69 -1.05
N LYS A 35 14.35 -15.96 -1.43
CA LYS A 35 15.09 -17.10 -0.89
C LYS A 35 16.58 -17.02 -1.22
N GLN A 36 16.94 -16.65 -2.45
CA GLN A 36 18.33 -16.52 -2.88
C GLN A 36 19.08 -15.43 -2.09
N LYS A 37 18.45 -14.24 -1.89
CA LYS A 37 19.07 -13.15 -1.11
C LYS A 37 18.90 -13.29 0.40
N GLY A 38 18.17 -14.29 0.88
CA GLY A 38 17.94 -14.56 2.31
C GLY A 38 17.11 -13.48 3.04
N LYS A 39 16.45 -12.57 2.31
CA LYS A 39 15.67 -11.50 2.91
C LYS A 39 14.49 -11.07 2.04
N LEU A 40 13.38 -10.68 2.70
CA LEU A 40 12.20 -10.06 2.12
C LEU A 40 12.25 -8.54 2.38
N VAL A 41 12.22 -7.73 1.32
CA VAL A 41 12.19 -6.25 1.43
C VAL A 41 10.74 -5.79 1.34
N VAL A 42 10.23 -5.20 2.44
CA VAL A 42 8.81 -4.84 2.55
C VAL A 42 8.62 -3.34 2.68
N GLY A 43 7.81 -2.76 1.79
CA GLY A 43 7.36 -1.38 1.88
C GLY A 43 6.27 -1.25 2.94
N VAL A 44 6.50 -0.40 3.94
CA VAL A 44 5.62 -0.23 5.10
C VAL A 44 5.40 1.24 5.44
N LYS A 45 4.31 1.55 6.13
CA LYS A 45 4.14 2.85 6.76
C LYS A 45 5.10 3.00 7.95
N ALA A 46 5.56 4.23 8.19
CA ALA A 46 6.40 4.57 9.35
C ALA A 46 5.87 5.79 10.12
N ASP A 47 4.70 6.28 9.72
CA ASP A 47 4.02 7.47 10.25
C ASP A 47 2.53 7.23 10.61
N TYR A 48 2.11 5.97 10.66
CA TYR A 48 0.69 5.59 10.79
C TYR A 48 0.47 4.66 12.01
N LYS A 49 0.43 5.27 13.21
CA LYS A 49 0.11 4.54 14.46
C LYS A 49 -1.37 4.11 14.47
N PRO A 50 -1.70 2.87 14.91
CA PRO A 50 -0.80 1.80 15.37
C PRO A 50 -0.44 0.76 14.31
N PHE A 51 -0.67 1.02 13.00
CA PHE A 51 -0.45 0.05 11.91
C PHE A 51 1.02 -0.07 11.49
N GLY A 52 1.69 1.06 11.21
CA GLY A 52 3.13 1.11 10.91
C GLY A 52 3.68 2.49 11.28
N TYR A 53 4.51 2.57 12.30
CA TYR A 53 5.06 3.82 12.81
C TYR A 53 6.41 3.63 13.46
N THR A 54 7.19 4.71 13.53
CA THR A 54 8.48 4.72 14.21
C THR A 54 8.25 4.96 15.71
N ASP A 55 8.70 4.01 16.55
CA ASP A 55 8.62 4.13 18.01
C ASP A 55 9.71 5.06 18.56
N PRO A 56 9.68 5.41 19.87
CA PRO A 56 10.70 6.27 20.48
C PRO A 56 12.13 5.72 20.41
N SER A 57 12.32 4.41 20.17
CA SER A 57 13.64 3.80 19.97
C SER A 57 14.15 3.88 18.54
N GLY A 58 13.36 4.47 17.62
CA GLY A 58 13.68 4.56 16.20
C GLY A 58 13.33 3.30 15.39
N LYS A 59 12.66 2.31 15.97
CA LYS A 59 12.22 1.10 15.26
C LYS A 59 10.85 1.30 14.63
N ILE A 60 10.67 0.74 13.44
CA ILE A 60 9.37 0.68 12.81
C ILE A 60 8.60 -0.51 13.40
N VAL A 61 7.43 -0.23 13.97
CA VAL A 61 6.58 -1.19 14.67
C VAL A 61 5.11 -0.97 14.30
N GLY A 62 4.24 -1.94 14.61
CA GLY A 62 2.81 -1.83 14.38
C GLY A 62 2.17 -3.12 13.86
N LEU A 63 0.85 -3.11 13.70
CA LEU A 63 0.09 -4.26 13.25
C LEU A 63 0.57 -4.77 11.88
N GLU A 64 0.78 -3.89 10.91
CA GLU A 64 1.25 -4.25 9.57
C GLU A 64 2.70 -4.75 9.59
N ILE A 65 3.50 -4.30 10.56
CA ILE A 65 4.87 -4.77 10.73
C ILE A 65 4.88 -6.21 11.26
N ASP A 66 3.97 -6.54 12.17
CA ASP A 66 3.79 -7.94 12.63
C ASP A 66 3.34 -8.85 11.49
N LEU A 67 2.40 -8.40 10.63
CA LEU A 67 1.98 -9.15 9.45
C LEU A 67 3.15 -9.35 8.46
N ALA A 68 3.94 -8.32 8.21
CA ALA A 68 5.13 -8.40 7.35
C ALA A 68 6.17 -9.39 7.91
N ASN A 69 6.39 -9.36 9.22
CA ASN A 69 7.27 -10.32 9.90
C ASN A 69 6.76 -11.76 9.79
N ASP A 70 5.45 -11.99 9.89
CA ASP A 70 4.87 -13.31 9.71
C ASP A 70 5.10 -13.85 8.30
N VAL A 71 4.95 -13.01 7.25
CA VAL A 71 5.28 -13.41 5.88
C VAL A 71 6.75 -13.80 5.74
N ALA A 72 7.68 -12.98 6.25
CA ALA A 72 9.12 -13.28 6.19
C ALA A 72 9.47 -14.57 6.94
N LYS A 73 8.87 -14.78 8.13
CA LYS A 73 9.03 -15.99 8.95
C LYS A 73 8.55 -17.23 8.20
N ARG A 74 7.38 -17.17 7.55
CA ARG A 74 6.85 -18.30 6.73
C ARG A 74 7.72 -18.61 5.53
N LEU A 75 8.39 -17.60 4.95
CA LEU A 75 9.36 -17.79 3.87
C LEU A 75 10.72 -18.30 4.37
N GLY A 76 10.99 -18.26 5.67
CA GLY A 76 12.27 -18.66 6.27
C GLY A 76 13.41 -17.68 5.98
N VAL A 77 13.12 -16.39 5.86
CA VAL A 77 14.10 -15.35 5.50
C VAL A 77 14.07 -14.17 6.47
N ALA A 78 15.12 -13.35 6.48
CA ALA A 78 15.15 -12.09 7.20
C ALA A 78 14.17 -11.07 6.59
N ILE A 79 13.81 -10.03 7.34
CA ILE A 79 13.00 -8.92 6.83
C ILE A 79 13.83 -7.63 6.78
N GLU A 80 13.61 -6.84 5.73
CA GLU A 80 14.08 -5.46 5.62
C GLU A 80 12.87 -4.56 5.40
N LEU A 81 12.68 -3.57 6.26
CA LEU A 81 11.56 -2.63 6.19
C LEU A 81 11.98 -1.36 5.48
N VAL A 82 11.23 -0.97 4.46
CA VAL A 82 11.45 0.26 3.68
C VAL A 82 10.26 1.20 3.90
N PRO A 83 10.47 2.36 4.55
CA PRO A 83 9.41 3.36 4.70
C PRO A 83 8.89 3.85 3.34
N VAL A 84 7.56 3.81 3.17
CA VAL A 84 6.89 4.33 1.97
C VAL A 84 5.74 5.26 2.35
N VAL A 85 5.40 6.14 1.41
CA VAL A 85 4.21 6.99 1.47
C VAL A 85 3.19 6.58 0.41
N ALA A 86 1.95 7.03 0.54
CA ALA A 86 0.89 6.64 -0.39
C ALA A 86 1.22 6.95 -1.86
N ALA A 87 1.95 8.04 -2.11
CA ALA A 87 2.31 8.48 -3.46
C ALA A 87 3.39 7.62 -4.14
N ASN A 88 4.30 6.96 -3.38
CA ASN A 88 5.47 6.28 -3.97
C ASN A 88 5.45 4.74 -3.83
N ARG A 89 4.60 4.18 -2.95
CA ARG A 89 4.62 2.75 -2.59
C ARG A 89 4.44 1.81 -3.79
N MET A 90 3.55 2.14 -4.73
CA MET A 90 3.33 1.31 -5.92
C MET A 90 4.52 1.38 -6.89
N GLU A 91 5.11 2.56 -7.06
CA GLU A 91 6.28 2.73 -7.93
C GLU A 91 7.52 2.01 -7.36
N PHE A 92 7.73 2.04 -6.03
CA PHE A 92 8.79 1.27 -5.38
C PHE A 92 8.67 -0.23 -5.63
N LEU A 93 7.42 -0.74 -5.60
CA LEU A 93 7.13 -2.14 -5.91
C LEU A 93 7.43 -2.49 -7.38
N LYS A 94 6.98 -1.65 -8.33
CA LYS A 94 7.23 -1.83 -9.76
C LYS A 94 8.71 -1.82 -10.11
N GLN A 95 9.48 -0.90 -9.49
CA GLN A 95 10.91 -0.78 -9.67
C GLN A 95 11.73 -1.89 -8.97
N GLY A 96 11.09 -2.78 -8.22
CA GLY A 96 11.78 -3.82 -7.46
C GLY A 96 12.59 -3.29 -6.27
N ARG A 97 12.35 -2.03 -5.83
CA ARG A 97 12.96 -1.48 -4.60
C ARG A 97 12.41 -2.14 -3.35
N ILE A 98 11.20 -2.69 -3.43
CA ILE A 98 10.56 -3.54 -2.44
C ILE A 98 10.02 -4.80 -3.13
N ASP A 99 9.95 -5.90 -2.41
CA ASP A 99 9.42 -7.17 -2.91
C ASP A 99 7.91 -7.29 -2.71
N MET A 100 7.41 -6.72 -1.64
CA MET A 100 6.02 -6.67 -1.23
C MET A 100 5.74 -5.34 -0.53
N MET A 101 4.49 -4.90 -0.52
CA MET A 101 4.09 -3.82 0.37
C MET A 101 2.89 -4.21 1.23
N ILE A 102 2.91 -3.75 2.47
CA ILE A 102 1.79 -3.69 3.39
C ILE A 102 1.81 -2.32 4.06
N ALA A 103 0.99 -1.41 3.56
CA ALA A 103 1.12 0.01 3.83
C ALA A 103 -0.22 0.74 3.71
N THR A 104 -1.25 0.27 4.44
CA THR A 104 -2.60 0.86 4.51
C THR A 104 -3.19 1.15 3.12
N MET A 105 -3.06 0.21 2.18
CA MET A 105 -3.48 0.47 0.82
C MET A 105 -4.91 0.01 0.56
N ALA A 106 -5.83 0.96 0.43
CA ALA A 106 -7.18 0.69 -0.05
C ALA A 106 -7.15 0.02 -1.43
N TYR A 107 -7.92 -1.05 -1.59
CA TYR A 107 -8.15 -1.64 -2.90
C TYR A 107 -8.93 -0.67 -3.79
N ARG A 108 -8.45 -0.51 -5.01
CA ARG A 108 -9.15 0.24 -6.06
C ARG A 108 -8.85 -0.39 -7.41
N PRO A 109 -9.82 -0.40 -8.35
CA PRO A 109 -9.62 -0.98 -9.67
C PRO A 109 -8.40 -0.40 -10.42
N ASP A 110 -8.24 0.92 -10.40
CA ASP A 110 -7.11 1.60 -11.03
C ASP A 110 -5.74 1.18 -10.45
N ARG A 111 -5.67 0.89 -9.16
CA ARG A 111 -4.46 0.34 -8.51
C ARG A 111 -4.21 -1.11 -8.91
N ALA A 112 -5.27 -1.91 -9.00
CA ALA A 112 -5.18 -3.31 -9.42
C ALA A 112 -4.79 -3.47 -10.90
N GLU A 113 -4.96 -2.44 -11.73
CA GLU A 113 -4.41 -2.41 -13.09
C GLU A 113 -2.88 -2.30 -13.10
N VAL A 114 -2.30 -1.71 -12.07
CA VAL A 114 -0.85 -1.40 -11.98
C VAL A 114 -0.06 -2.45 -11.24
N ILE A 115 -0.61 -2.99 -10.15
CA ILE A 115 0.04 -3.99 -9.29
C ILE A 115 -0.91 -5.14 -8.96
N GLY A 116 -0.37 -6.28 -8.51
CA GLY A 116 -1.15 -7.36 -7.93
C GLY A 116 -1.63 -6.99 -6.52
N ILE A 117 -2.92 -7.18 -6.24
CA ILE A 117 -3.52 -6.99 -4.91
C ILE A 117 -4.27 -8.28 -4.54
N PRO A 118 -3.56 -9.27 -3.97
CA PRO A 118 -4.16 -10.55 -3.61
C PRO A 118 -5.30 -10.43 -2.60
N GLN A 119 -6.26 -11.32 -2.71
CA GLN A 119 -7.38 -11.43 -1.78
C GLN A 119 -7.26 -12.74 -0.96
N PRO A 120 -7.88 -12.84 0.23
CA PRO A 120 -8.71 -11.79 0.85
C PRO A 120 -7.88 -10.60 1.34
N PHE A 121 -8.52 -9.44 1.41
CA PHE A 121 -7.90 -8.23 1.93
C PHE A 121 -7.68 -8.35 3.45
N TYR A 122 -6.56 -7.83 3.94
CA TYR A 122 -6.17 -8.04 5.35
C TYR A 122 -6.89 -7.12 6.34
N TYR A 123 -7.42 -5.97 5.87
CA TYR A 123 -8.07 -4.98 6.73
C TYR A 123 -9.10 -4.16 5.95
N ALA A 124 -9.76 -3.20 6.62
CA ALA A 124 -10.62 -2.20 5.98
C ALA A 124 -10.59 -0.89 6.77
N GLY A 125 -10.79 0.22 6.05
CA GLY A 125 -10.90 1.56 6.62
C GLY A 125 -11.88 2.39 5.83
N ALA A 126 -12.16 3.60 6.33
CA ALA A 126 -12.99 4.60 5.68
C ALA A 126 -12.33 5.98 5.82
N ALA A 127 -12.85 7.00 5.16
CA ALA A 127 -12.36 8.35 5.29
C ALA A 127 -13.26 9.20 6.20
N ASN A 128 -12.63 10.10 6.96
CA ASN A 128 -13.31 11.12 7.76
C ASN A 128 -12.51 12.42 7.77
N VAL A 129 -13.08 13.48 8.31
CA VAL A 129 -12.39 14.74 8.57
C VAL A 129 -12.17 14.88 10.07
N PHE A 130 -10.91 14.96 10.46
CA PHE A 130 -10.49 15.21 11.82
C PHE A 130 -10.30 16.72 12.00
N ALA A 131 -11.06 17.33 12.90
CA ALA A 131 -11.07 18.77 13.10
C ALA A 131 -11.39 19.09 14.57
N LYS A 132 -11.22 20.36 14.95
CA LYS A 132 -11.64 20.82 16.28
C LYS A 132 -13.13 20.59 16.48
N LYS A 133 -13.52 20.14 17.67
CA LYS A 133 -14.93 19.91 18.06
C LYS A 133 -15.82 21.15 17.88
N ASN A 134 -15.23 22.33 18.01
CA ASN A 134 -15.91 23.62 17.80
C ASN A 134 -15.74 24.17 16.37
N SER A 135 -15.28 23.39 15.41
CA SER A 135 -15.08 23.81 14.01
C SER A 135 -16.35 24.19 13.26
N GLY A 136 -17.52 23.79 13.78
CA GLY A 136 -18.81 23.99 13.12
C GLY A 136 -19.08 23.05 11.94
N LEU A 137 -18.17 22.11 11.63
CA LEU A 137 -18.37 21.13 10.58
C LEU A 137 -19.41 20.08 11.02
N ARG A 138 -20.43 19.85 10.19
CA ARG A 138 -21.50 18.86 10.44
C ARG A 138 -21.74 17.95 9.22
N ASN A 139 -21.46 18.47 8.04
CA ASN A 139 -21.66 17.79 6.76
C ASN A 139 -20.42 18.00 5.87
N TRP A 140 -20.19 17.09 4.93
CA TRP A 140 -19.09 17.19 3.97
C TRP A 140 -19.16 18.48 3.12
N THR A 141 -20.36 18.96 2.83
CA THR A 141 -20.59 20.22 2.09
C THR A 141 -20.14 21.47 2.85
N ASP A 142 -19.98 21.37 4.17
CA ASP A 142 -19.46 22.47 5.00
C ASP A 142 -17.97 22.77 4.74
N LEU A 143 -17.29 21.88 4.01
CA LEU A 143 -15.90 22.03 3.60
C LEU A 143 -15.73 23.00 2.41
N LYS A 144 -16.82 23.35 1.73
CA LYS A 144 -16.77 24.17 0.51
C LYS A 144 -16.00 25.47 0.75
N GLY A 145 -14.96 25.69 -0.07
CA GLY A 145 -14.09 26.87 -0.02
C GLY A 145 -13.14 26.93 1.19
N LYS A 146 -13.13 25.92 2.06
CA LYS A 146 -12.25 25.89 3.24
C LYS A 146 -10.96 25.12 2.95
N PRO A 147 -9.83 25.53 3.55
CA PRO A 147 -8.58 24.78 3.45
C PRO A 147 -8.69 23.48 4.26
N VAL A 148 -8.52 22.34 3.58
CA VAL A 148 -8.53 20.99 4.19
C VAL A 148 -7.20 20.31 3.89
N CYS A 149 -6.50 19.87 4.94
CA CYS A 149 -5.27 19.10 4.79
C CYS A 149 -5.56 17.69 4.26
N GLY A 150 -4.81 17.27 3.25
CA GLY A 150 -4.87 15.94 2.65
C GLY A 150 -3.50 15.35 2.47
N ILE A 151 -3.43 14.06 2.11
CA ILE A 151 -2.17 13.34 1.89
C ILE A 151 -2.04 12.98 0.41
N GLN A 152 -0.88 13.27 -0.20
CA GLN A 152 -0.60 12.94 -1.59
C GLN A 152 -0.83 11.44 -1.88
N GLY A 153 -1.61 11.13 -2.93
CA GLY A 153 -1.94 9.76 -3.32
C GLY A 153 -3.08 9.12 -2.52
N ALA A 154 -3.73 9.85 -1.61
CA ALA A 154 -4.95 9.39 -0.94
C ALA A 154 -6.15 9.45 -1.91
N TYR A 155 -6.95 8.38 -1.92
CA TYR A 155 -8.04 8.21 -2.90
C TYR A 155 -9.22 9.15 -2.66
N TYR A 156 -9.47 9.54 -1.43
CA TYR A 156 -10.58 10.43 -1.06
C TYR A 156 -10.30 11.92 -1.35
N ASN A 157 -9.07 12.30 -1.70
CA ASN A 157 -8.72 13.70 -2.03
C ASN A 157 -9.58 14.23 -3.19
N ARG A 158 -9.74 13.44 -4.25
CA ARG A 158 -10.53 13.85 -5.41
C ARG A 158 -11.96 14.19 -5.00
N ARG A 159 -12.61 13.30 -4.26
CA ARG A 159 -13.98 13.52 -3.79
C ARG A 159 -14.08 14.73 -2.87
N THR A 160 -13.13 14.87 -1.95
CA THR A 160 -13.08 16.00 -1.01
C THR A 160 -12.94 17.35 -1.73
N GLY A 161 -12.12 17.41 -2.78
CA GLY A 161 -11.94 18.65 -3.57
C GLY A 161 -13.06 18.88 -4.59
N GLU A 162 -13.40 17.88 -5.42
CA GLU A 162 -14.29 18.05 -6.55
C GLU A 162 -15.77 18.03 -6.16
N GLU A 163 -16.19 17.09 -5.28
CA GLU A 163 -17.61 16.95 -4.92
C GLU A 163 -17.98 17.87 -3.75
N PHE A 164 -17.12 17.96 -2.73
CA PHE A 164 -17.40 18.76 -1.54
C PHE A 164 -16.82 20.18 -1.62
N GLY A 165 -16.04 20.48 -2.64
CA GLY A 165 -15.54 21.83 -2.92
C GLY A 165 -14.48 22.34 -1.94
N ALA A 166 -13.81 21.46 -1.20
CA ALA A 166 -12.73 21.83 -0.29
C ALA A 166 -11.49 22.35 -1.05
N GLN A 167 -10.78 23.32 -0.49
CA GLN A 167 -9.47 23.73 -0.97
C GLN A 167 -8.41 22.80 -0.35
N LEU A 168 -7.99 21.76 -1.10
CA LEU A 168 -7.03 20.80 -0.58
C LEU A 168 -5.62 21.39 -0.47
N VAL A 169 -5.05 21.29 0.74
CA VAL A 169 -3.64 21.53 1.04
C VAL A 169 -2.97 20.19 1.24
N VAL A 170 -2.20 19.72 0.24
CA VAL A 170 -1.74 18.32 0.17
C VAL A 170 -0.31 18.20 0.64
N PHE A 171 -0.06 17.26 1.58
CA PHE A 171 1.23 16.96 2.18
C PHE A 171 1.73 15.57 1.75
N LYS A 172 3.04 15.32 1.86
CA LYS A 172 3.63 14.02 1.51
C LYS A 172 3.22 12.90 2.46
N GLY A 173 3.15 13.19 3.76
CA GLY A 173 2.82 12.23 4.80
C GLY A 173 1.80 12.79 5.79
N VAL A 174 1.30 11.90 6.65
CA VAL A 174 0.29 12.30 7.65
C VAL A 174 0.88 13.17 8.75
N THR A 175 2.16 12.99 9.08
CA THR A 175 2.83 13.79 10.10
C THR A 175 2.80 15.29 9.77
N GLU A 176 3.14 15.66 8.52
CA GLU A 176 3.12 17.05 8.06
C GLU A 176 1.69 17.60 7.99
N ALA A 177 0.72 16.78 7.53
CA ALA A 177 -0.69 17.20 7.48
C ALA A 177 -1.25 17.47 8.88
N MET A 178 -0.92 16.63 9.86
CA MET A 178 -1.36 16.84 11.25
C MET A 178 -0.67 18.03 11.92
N ALA A 179 0.61 18.29 11.61
CA ALA A 179 1.30 19.49 12.07
C ALA A 179 0.68 20.78 11.47
N ALA A 180 0.30 20.74 10.20
CA ALA A 180 -0.40 21.84 9.54
C ALA A 180 -1.81 22.10 10.13
N LEU A 181 -2.55 21.03 10.48
CA LEU A 181 -3.81 21.13 11.20
C LEU A 181 -3.63 21.80 12.57
N GLU A 182 -2.64 21.35 13.34
CA GLU A 182 -2.32 21.93 14.65
C GLU A 182 -1.93 23.40 14.56
N GLY A 183 -1.15 23.75 13.53
CA GLY A 183 -0.77 25.14 13.23
C GLY A 183 -1.90 26.02 12.68
N GLY A 184 -3.10 25.48 12.47
CA GLY A 184 -4.27 26.22 11.99
C GLY A 184 -4.26 26.50 10.49
N ASN A 185 -3.39 25.87 9.71
CA ASN A 185 -3.32 26.05 8.25
C ASN A 185 -4.52 25.40 7.53
N CYS A 186 -5.21 24.47 8.20
CA CYS A 186 -6.39 23.80 7.69
C CYS A 186 -7.49 23.77 8.75
N VAL A 187 -8.75 23.79 8.33
CA VAL A 187 -9.89 23.63 9.24
C VAL A 187 -10.07 22.20 9.72
N GLY A 188 -9.51 21.23 8.99
CA GLY A 188 -9.52 19.81 9.28
C GLY A 188 -8.58 19.05 8.38
N THR A 189 -8.28 17.80 8.73
CA THR A 189 -7.51 16.87 7.88
C THR A 189 -8.42 15.74 7.44
N VAL A 190 -8.52 15.51 6.12
CA VAL A 190 -9.18 14.32 5.57
C VAL A 190 -8.20 13.17 5.54
N PHE A 191 -8.53 12.07 6.26
CA PHE A 191 -7.69 10.87 6.29
C PHE A 191 -8.48 9.65 6.77
N ASP A 192 -7.78 8.53 6.92
CA ASP A 192 -8.39 7.25 7.30
C ASP A 192 -8.91 7.27 8.76
N THR A 193 -10.11 6.76 8.95
CA THR A 193 -10.74 6.62 10.28
C THR A 193 -9.89 5.81 11.25
N THR A 194 -9.18 4.80 10.76
CA THR A 194 -8.29 3.93 11.53
C THR A 194 -7.09 4.68 12.11
N PHE A 195 -6.52 5.64 11.37
CA PHE A 195 -5.47 6.51 11.88
C PHE A 195 -6.02 7.41 13.00
N PHE A 196 -7.13 8.09 12.76
CA PHE A 196 -7.72 8.98 13.76
C PHE A 196 -8.12 8.23 15.02
N ALA A 197 -8.69 7.03 14.90
CA ALA A 197 -8.99 6.19 16.05
C ALA A 197 -7.72 5.86 16.87
N GLY A 198 -6.57 5.67 16.21
CA GLY A 198 -5.30 5.38 16.85
C GLY A 198 -4.68 6.57 17.61
N ILE A 199 -5.09 7.81 17.33
CA ILE A 199 -4.54 9.02 17.97
C ILE A 199 -5.56 9.74 18.88
N MET A 200 -6.85 9.43 18.79
CA MET A 200 -7.89 10.12 19.56
C MET A 200 -7.74 10.01 21.08
N GLY A 201 -6.99 9.01 21.56
CA GLY A 201 -6.67 8.84 22.99
C GLY A 201 -5.53 9.74 23.49
N ASP A 202 -4.78 10.37 22.59
CA ASP A 202 -3.65 11.23 22.97
C ASP A 202 -4.17 12.59 23.46
N ALA A 203 -3.69 13.05 24.63
CA ALA A 203 -4.12 14.31 25.25
C ALA A 203 -3.98 15.54 24.30
N LYS A 204 -2.99 15.50 23.42
CA LYS A 204 -2.76 16.50 22.36
C LYS A 204 -3.98 16.74 21.49
N TRP A 205 -4.79 15.68 21.25
CA TRP A 205 -5.94 15.72 20.34
C TRP A 205 -7.28 15.77 21.09
N ALA A 206 -7.28 16.08 22.41
CA ALA A 206 -8.48 16.09 23.24
C ALA A 206 -9.61 17.02 22.70
N ASP A 207 -9.23 18.12 22.04
CA ASP A 207 -10.18 19.08 21.46
C ASP A 207 -10.58 18.75 20.01
N TYR A 208 -10.12 17.63 19.46
CA TYR A 208 -10.39 17.21 18.08
C TYR A 208 -11.27 15.95 18.06
N ALA A 209 -11.94 15.75 16.95
CA ALA A 209 -12.74 14.55 16.68
C ALA A 209 -12.90 14.31 15.19
N MET A 210 -13.33 13.11 14.82
CA MET A 210 -13.89 12.83 13.51
C MET A 210 -15.27 13.50 13.43
N MET A 211 -15.38 14.56 12.63
CA MET A 211 -16.52 15.48 12.69
C MET A 211 -17.69 15.09 11.79
N LEU A 212 -17.44 14.25 10.78
CA LEU A 212 -18.41 13.98 9.72
C LEU A 212 -18.78 12.49 9.70
N PRO A 213 -19.89 12.10 9.06
CA PRO A 213 -20.12 10.68 8.73
C PRO A 213 -18.97 10.14 7.90
N SER A 214 -18.48 8.95 8.25
CA SER A 214 -17.42 8.29 7.47
C SER A 214 -17.92 7.94 6.08
N ILE A 215 -17.05 8.11 5.08
CA ILE A 215 -17.32 7.82 3.67
C ILE A 215 -16.27 6.85 3.10
N ASP A 216 -16.61 6.28 1.94
CA ASP A 216 -15.71 5.47 1.12
C ASP A 216 -15.04 4.33 1.93
N PRO A 217 -15.84 3.44 2.56
CA PRO A 217 -15.29 2.28 3.22
C PRO A 217 -14.62 1.39 2.17
N GLU A 218 -13.30 1.19 2.30
CA GLU A 218 -12.51 0.42 1.35
C GLU A 218 -11.67 -0.64 2.07
N PRO A 219 -11.62 -1.88 1.55
CA PRO A 219 -10.75 -2.89 2.09
C PRO A 219 -9.28 -2.59 1.73
N TRP A 220 -8.35 -3.02 2.59
CA TRP A 220 -6.92 -2.85 2.40
C TRP A 220 -6.24 -4.14 1.97
N GLY A 221 -5.42 -4.05 0.92
CA GLY A 221 -4.69 -5.19 0.36
C GLY A 221 -3.18 -5.06 0.48
N LEU A 222 -2.52 -6.20 0.53
CA LEU A 222 -1.09 -6.27 0.28
C LEU A 222 -0.84 -6.01 -1.21
N GLY A 223 0.33 -5.44 -1.55
CA GLY A 223 0.75 -5.25 -2.93
C GLY A 223 1.91 -6.16 -3.29
N VAL A 224 1.80 -6.79 -4.45
CA VAL A 224 2.86 -7.58 -5.09
C VAL A 224 3.03 -7.13 -6.54
N ARG A 225 4.13 -7.47 -7.21
CA ARG A 225 4.27 -7.20 -8.65
C ARG A 225 3.17 -7.92 -9.43
N LYS A 226 2.56 -7.23 -10.40
CA LYS A 226 1.37 -7.72 -11.10
C LYS A 226 1.61 -9.05 -11.83
N GLU A 227 2.79 -9.20 -12.39
CA GLU A 227 3.19 -10.35 -13.20
C GLU A 227 3.58 -11.58 -12.35
N ASP A 228 3.77 -11.38 -11.03
CA ASP A 228 4.19 -12.45 -10.12
C ASP A 228 2.99 -13.20 -9.54
N THR A 229 2.37 -14.02 -10.37
CA THR A 229 1.20 -14.82 -9.99
C THR A 229 1.48 -15.85 -8.90
N LYS A 230 2.71 -16.39 -8.84
CA LYS A 230 3.11 -17.36 -7.80
C LYS A 230 3.17 -16.69 -6.43
N PHE A 231 3.82 -15.53 -6.34
CA PHE A 231 3.89 -14.81 -5.09
C PHE A 231 2.54 -14.26 -4.68
N ALA A 232 1.72 -13.79 -5.65
CA ALA A 232 0.34 -13.38 -5.39
C ALA A 232 -0.49 -14.54 -4.80
N GLN A 233 -0.38 -15.76 -5.32
CA GLN A 233 -1.06 -16.93 -4.77
C GLN A 233 -0.56 -17.24 -3.35
N TYR A 234 0.75 -17.20 -3.11
CA TYR A 234 1.30 -17.39 -1.78
C TYR A 234 0.74 -16.38 -0.76
N ILE A 235 0.68 -15.10 -1.11
CA ILE A 235 0.10 -14.06 -0.25
C ILE A 235 -1.42 -14.28 -0.05
N THR A 236 -2.15 -14.75 -1.08
CA THR A 236 -3.55 -15.18 -0.95
C THR A 236 -3.71 -16.24 0.13
N ASP A 237 -2.87 -17.28 0.12
CA ASP A 237 -2.98 -18.39 1.07
C ASP A 237 -2.60 -17.95 2.50
N VAL A 238 -1.59 -17.09 2.64
CA VAL A 238 -1.23 -16.46 3.92
C VAL A 238 -2.37 -15.60 4.45
N SER A 239 -2.99 -14.77 3.62
CA SER A 239 -4.11 -13.90 4.04
C SER A 239 -5.34 -14.72 4.47
N LYS A 240 -5.65 -15.80 3.76
CA LYS A 240 -6.72 -16.75 4.16
C LYS A 240 -6.43 -17.36 5.53
N ASP A 241 -5.20 -17.79 5.77
CA ASP A 241 -4.78 -18.36 7.06
C ASP A 241 -4.89 -17.34 8.19
N TRP A 242 -4.49 -16.10 7.98
CA TRP A 242 -4.65 -15.02 8.96
C TRP A 242 -6.11 -14.82 9.36
N HIS A 243 -7.04 -14.82 8.41
CA HIS A 243 -8.46 -14.70 8.71
C HIS A 243 -9.01 -15.94 9.39
N LYS A 244 -8.71 -17.12 8.88
CA LYS A 244 -9.14 -18.41 9.42
C LYS A 244 -8.75 -18.57 10.89
N THR A 245 -7.50 -18.27 11.21
CA THR A 245 -6.93 -18.42 12.57
C THR A 245 -7.33 -17.28 13.51
N GLY A 246 -7.79 -16.13 12.97
CA GLY A 246 -8.04 -14.92 13.74
C GLY A 246 -6.75 -14.16 14.11
N PHE A 247 -5.64 -14.45 13.41
CA PHE A 247 -4.34 -13.84 13.70
C PHE A 247 -4.40 -12.31 13.71
N ILE A 248 -5.11 -11.68 12.77
CA ILE A 248 -5.22 -10.22 12.72
C ILE A 248 -6.05 -9.68 13.90
N LEU A 249 -7.09 -10.39 14.36
CA LEU A 249 -7.85 -10.02 15.55
C LEU A 249 -6.98 -10.05 16.83
N GLU A 250 -6.07 -11.01 16.95
CA GLU A 250 -5.10 -11.04 18.04
C GLU A 250 -4.09 -9.88 17.95
N LEU A 251 -3.73 -9.48 16.73
CA LEU A 251 -2.89 -8.28 16.54
C LEU A 251 -3.63 -6.99 16.89
N GLU A 252 -4.92 -6.85 16.57
CA GLU A 252 -5.73 -5.71 17.06
C GLU A 252 -5.67 -5.61 18.58
N LYS A 253 -5.88 -6.73 19.27
CA LYS A 253 -5.81 -6.80 20.73
C LYS A 253 -4.41 -6.43 21.25
N LYS A 254 -3.35 -6.95 20.62
CA LYS A 254 -1.95 -6.63 20.96
C LYS A 254 -1.67 -5.12 20.85
N TRP A 255 -2.20 -4.47 19.82
CA TRP A 255 -1.96 -3.07 19.54
C TRP A 255 -3.00 -2.11 20.13
N GLY A 256 -3.95 -2.62 20.94
CA GLY A 256 -5.00 -1.82 21.57
C GLY A 256 -6.01 -1.23 20.57
N ILE A 257 -6.16 -1.87 19.42
CA ILE A 257 -7.14 -1.48 18.39
C ILE A 257 -8.47 -2.16 18.75
N PRO A 258 -9.60 -1.41 18.77
CA PRO A 258 -10.91 -2.03 18.89
C PRO A 258 -11.15 -3.07 17.79
N GLN A 259 -11.75 -4.20 18.14
CA GLN A 259 -12.02 -5.27 17.17
C GLN A 259 -12.87 -4.77 16.01
N SER A 260 -12.35 -4.96 14.79
CA SER A 260 -13.01 -4.57 13.55
C SER A 260 -14.15 -5.53 13.22
N PRO A 261 -15.38 -5.06 12.98
CA PRO A 261 -16.46 -5.89 12.45
C PRO A 261 -16.06 -6.60 11.15
N TYR A 262 -15.32 -5.91 10.30
CA TYR A 262 -14.78 -6.49 9.06
C TYR A 262 -13.99 -7.77 9.33
N LEU A 263 -13.03 -7.74 10.26
CA LEU A 263 -12.21 -8.92 10.58
C LEU A 263 -13.02 -10.05 11.23
N ILE A 264 -13.99 -9.71 12.07
CA ILE A 264 -14.90 -10.70 12.66
C ILE A 264 -15.68 -11.44 11.56
N ASP A 265 -16.19 -10.71 10.58
CA ASP A 265 -16.95 -11.30 9.48
C ASP A 265 -16.03 -12.10 8.52
N GLN A 266 -14.82 -11.62 8.23
CA GLN A 266 -13.84 -12.39 7.48
C GLN A 266 -13.47 -13.69 8.20
N GLN A 267 -13.25 -13.67 9.50
CA GLN A 267 -12.98 -14.90 10.26
C GLN A 267 -14.12 -15.91 10.14
N LYS A 268 -15.39 -15.49 10.22
CA LYS A 268 -16.55 -16.38 10.05
C LYS A 268 -16.58 -16.99 8.64
N GLN A 269 -16.21 -16.21 7.63
CA GLN A 269 -16.22 -16.64 6.23
C GLN A 269 -15.15 -17.72 5.94
N PHE A 270 -14.00 -17.66 6.62
CA PHE A 270 -12.85 -18.55 6.35
C PHE A 270 -12.72 -19.72 7.34
N LYS A 271 -13.53 -19.78 8.41
CA LYS A 271 -13.62 -20.94 9.30
C LYS A 271 -14.37 -22.09 8.65
#